data_328d9b57e66d1e1204bf4003a3ae1693
#
_entry.id   328d9b57e66d1e1204bf4003a3ae1693
#
_cell.length_a   1.000
_cell.length_b   1.000
_cell.length_c   1.000
_cell.angle_alpha   90.00
_cell.angle_beta   90.00
_cell.angle_gamma   90.00
#
_symmetry.space_group_name_H-M   'P 1'
#
loop_
_entity.id
_entity.type
_entity.pdbx_description
1 polymer ?
#
loop_
_entity_poly.entity_id
_entity_poly.type
_entity_poly.pdbx_seq_one_letter_code
_entity_poly.pdbx_strand_id
1 'polypeptide(L)'
;MTYDILVSGCIALKGAQALALQHKDELVRRYGEAYIDKAIERRDPEIGIPADKGIRLIRQIAEGGINAALWQSAKELGCGLRVSLYDIPVYQDTIEICNTLDADPYTMDSDGQYIIYAENGLSTVEELKAAGFKDAALIGHTTQDKKRLIIYGEVERFLTPPERVQA
;
A
#
# COMPACT_ATOMS: atom_id res chain seq x y z
N MET A 1 -12.80 -6.43 -19.65
CA MET A 1 -11.52 -5.70 -19.70
C MET A 1 -10.78 -5.87 -18.38
N THR A 2 -9.50 -6.13 -18.43
CA THR A 2 -8.64 -6.21 -17.24
C THR A 2 -7.81 -4.95 -17.10
N TYR A 3 -7.46 -4.63 -15.86
CA TYR A 3 -6.65 -3.47 -15.52
C TYR A 3 -5.43 -3.91 -14.72
N ASP A 4 -4.34 -3.19 -14.90
CA ASP A 4 -3.19 -3.32 -14.01
C ASP A 4 -3.47 -2.58 -12.70
N ILE A 5 -2.91 -3.06 -11.61
CA ILE A 5 -3.07 -2.48 -10.28
C ILE A 5 -1.72 -1.93 -9.82
N LEU A 6 -1.72 -0.66 -9.44
CA LEU A 6 -0.53 0.06 -8.99
C LEU A 6 -0.77 0.62 -7.60
N VAL A 7 0.34 0.89 -6.91
CA VAL A 7 0.35 1.73 -5.71
C VAL A 7 1.27 2.92 -5.95
N SER A 8 0.91 4.08 -5.44
CA SER A 8 1.65 5.32 -5.69
C SER A 8 2.96 5.41 -4.93
N GLY A 9 3.13 4.67 -3.85
CA GLY A 9 4.36 4.68 -3.05
C GLY A 9 4.33 3.68 -1.91
N CYS A 10 5.28 3.80 -1.00
CA CYS A 10 5.38 2.90 0.15
C CYS A 10 4.18 3.04 1.09
N ILE A 11 3.64 1.92 1.51
CA ILE A 11 2.47 1.86 2.38
C ILE A 11 2.85 2.03 3.87
N ALA A 12 1.85 2.35 4.68
CA ALA A 12 1.90 2.33 6.15
C ALA A 12 2.88 3.30 6.79
N LEU A 13 3.41 4.28 6.05
CA LEU A 13 4.41 5.21 6.61
C LEU A 13 3.87 5.97 7.82
N LYS A 14 2.72 6.63 7.70
CA LYS A 14 2.16 7.41 8.81
C LYS A 14 1.75 6.54 10.00
N GLY A 15 1.18 5.37 9.74
CA GLY A 15 0.83 4.42 10.79
C GLY A 15 2.05 3.94 11.57
N ALA A 16 3.12 3.60 10.86
CA ALA A 16 4.38 3.19 11.49
C ALA A 16 5.03 4.33 12.26
N GLN A 17 5.00 5.55 11.72
CA GLN A 17 5.53 6.74 12.42
C GLN A 17 4.77 7.03 13.71
N ALA A 18 3.45 6.90 13.72
CA ALA A 18 2.64 7.08 14.91
C ALA A 18 2.99 6.04 15.99
N LEU A 19 3.15 4.77 15.59
CA LEU A 19 3.59 3.71 16.48
C LEU A 19 5.00 3.96 17.02
N ALA A 20 5.91 4.42 16.15
CA ALA A 20 7.29 4.72 16.55
C ALA A 20 7.36 5.83 17.59
N LEU A 21 6.51 6.86 17.47
CA LEU A 21 6.42 7.93 18.47
C LEU A 21 5.91 7.41 19.81
N GLN A 22 4.92 6.52 19.80
CA GLN A 22 4.35 5.93 21.02
C GLN A 22 5.33 5.00 21.75
N HIS A 23 6.22 4.32 21.02
CA HIS A 23 7.13 3.30 21.52
C HIS A 23 8.60 3.65 21.27
N LYS A 24 8.91 4.95 21.22
CA LYS A 24 10.23 5.44 20.82
C LYS A 24 11.37 4.86 21.65
N ASP A 25 11.21 4.82 22.96
CA ASP A 25 12.27 4.35 23.87
C ASP A 25 12.65 2.89 23.59
N GLU A 26 11.66 2.03 23.39
CA GLU A 26 11.86 0.62 23.06
C GLU A 26 12.54 0.46 21.70
N LEU A 27 12.10 1.18 20.70
CA LEU A 27 12.64 1.11 19.34
C LEU A 27 14.07 1.66 19.25
N VAL A 28 14.36 2.75 19.96
CA VAL A 28 15.71 3.34 20.02
C VAL A 28 16.68 2.36 20.67
N ARG A 29 16.27 1.67 21.74
CA ARG A 29 17.12 0.65 22.37
C ARG A 29 17.47 -0.50 21.42
N ARG A 30 16.56 -0.85 20.53
CA ARG A 30 16.76 -1.95 19.58
C ARG A 30 17.51 -1.54 18.31
N TYR A 31 17.16 -0.40 17.73
CA TYR A 31 17.64 0.03 16.41
C TYR A 31 18.57 1.23 16.43
N GLY A 32 18.67 1.95 17.55
CA GLY A 32 19.43 3.18 17.65
C GLY A 32 18.60 4.42 17.35
N GLU A 33 19.00 5.55 17.95
CA GLU A 33 18.28 6.82 17.84
C GLU A 33 18.28 7.36 16.42
N ALA A 34 19.43 7.35 15.75
CA ALA A 34 19.54 7.88 14.38
C ALA A 34 18.64 7.14 13.39
N TYR A 35 18.54 5.84 13.51
CA TYR A 35 17.70 5.01 12.65
C TYR A 35 16.21 5.33 12.83
N ILE A 36 15.77 5.41 14.09
CA ILE A 36 14.36 5.69 14.40
C ILE A 36 13.99 7.14 14.07
N ASP A 37 14.88 8.11 14.35
CA ASP A 37 14.63 9.51 13.97
C ASP A 37 14.47 9.65 12.45
N LYS A 38 15.29 8.96 11.67
CA LYS A 38 15.17 8.97 10.20
C LYS A 38 13.81 8.40 9.75
N ALA A 39 13.35 7.32 10.38
CA ALA A 39 12.05 6.72 10.07
C ALA A 39 10.90 7.69 10.38
N ILE A 40 10.95 8.36 11.52
CA ILE A 40 9.92 9.32 11.96
C ILE A 40 9.91 10.58 11.08
N GLU A 41 11.05 11.01 10.59
CA GLU A 41 11.20 12.24 9.79
C GLU A 41 10.84 12.06 8.32
N ARG A 42 10.71 10.83 7.84
CA ARG A 42 10.41 10.56 6.43
C ARG A 42 9.04 11.14 6.06
N ARG A 43 8.95 11.70 4.85
CA ARG A 43 7.72 12.30 4.33
C ARG A 43 7.40 11.77 2.94
N ASP A 44 6.12 11.50 2.73
CA ASP A 44 5.60 11.23 1.39
C ASP A 44 5.47 12.53 0.59
N PRO A 45 5.57 12.46 -0.75
CA PRO A 45 5.34 13.65 -1.57
C PRO A 45 3.88 14.12 -1.45
N GLU A 46 3.70 15.43 -1.29
CA GLU A 46 2.39 16.08 -1.24
C GLU A 46 1.99 16.55 -2.64
N ILE A 47 1.78 15.60 -3.53
CA ILE A 47 1.43 15.86 -4.93
C ILE A 47 0.20 15.03 -5.32
N GLY A 48 -0.59 15.58 -6.26
CA GLY A 48 -1.75 14.88 -6.81
C GLY A 48 -1.34 13.81 -7.81
N ILE A 49 -2.19 12.80 -7.97
CA ILE A 49 -2.01 11.80 -9.01
C ILE A 49 -2.25 12.47 -10.37
N PRO A 50 -1.31 12.33 -11.34
CA PRO A 50 -1.50 12.90 -12.68
C PRO A 50 -2.75 12.35 -13.36
N ALA A 51 -3.50 13.23 -14.03
CA ALA A 51 -4.64 12.82 -14.81
C ALA A 51 -4.17 12.03 -16.04
N ASP A 52 -4.73 10.85 -16.23
CA ASP A 52 -4.44 9.98 -17.37
C ASP A 52 -5.74 9.32 -17.83
N LYS A 53 -5.97 9.30 -19.15
CA LYS A 53 -7.16 8.68 -19.75
C LYS A 53 -7.20 7.17 -19.55
N GLY A 54 -6.06 6.52 -19.35
CA GLY A 54 -5.94 5.10 -19.09
C GLY A 54 -6.26 4.68 -17.66
N ILE A 55 -6.50 5.62 -16.75
CA ILE A 55 -6.83 5.33 -15.36
C ILE A 55 -8.34 5.08 -15.23
N ARG A 56 -8.68 3.91 -14.68
CA ARG A 56 -10.07 3.50 -14.46
C ARG A 56 -10.58 3.88 -13.06
N LEU A 57 -9.73 3.78 -12.05
CA LEU A 57 -10.10 4.04 -10.66
C LEU A 57 -8.86 4.46 -9.87
N ILE A 58 -9.04 5.44 -9.01
CA ILE A 58 -8.05 5.85 -8.00
C ILE A 58 -8.75 5.79 -6.64
N ARG A 59 -8.13 5.11 -5.68
CA ARG A 59 -8.66 5.01 -4.33
C ARG A 59 -7.57 5.28 -3.30
N GLN A 60 -7.83 6.21 -2.39
CA GLN A 60 -6.94 6.48 -1.27
C GLN A 60 -6.86 5.26 -0.34
N ILE A 61 -5.66 4.98 0.15
CA ILE A 61 -5.44 3.93 1.14
C ILE A 61 -5.70 4.53 2.53
N ALA A 62 -6.90 4.30 3.04
CA ALA A 62 -7.37 4.87 4.29
C ALA A 62 -7.50 3.79 5.38
N GLU A 63 -8.50 3.90 6.23
CA GLU A 63 -8.75 2.94 7.31
C GLU A 63 -8.85 1.50 6.80
N GLY A 64 -8.18 0.59 7.46
CA GLY A 64 -8.06 -0.81 7.04
C GLY A 64 -6.90 -1.08 6.09
N GLY A 65 -6.16 -0.04 5.69
CA GLY A 65 -4.94 -0.16 4.89
C GLY A 65 -5.17 -0.58 3.45
N ILE A 66 -4.08 -1.04 2.82
CA ILE A 66 -4.13 -1.48 1.43
C ILE A 66 -5.06 -2.69 1.22
N ASN A 67 -5.15 -3.57 2.21
CA ASN A 67 -6.04 -4.74 2.13
C ASN A 67 -7.50 -4.31 1.98
N ALA A 68 -7.96 -3.35 2.80
CA ALA A 68 -9.31 -2.82 2.71
C ALA A 68 -9.54 -2.07 1.39
N ALA A 69 -8.57 -1.29 0.95
CA ALA A 69 -8.66 -0.55 -0.31
C ALA A 69 -8.77 -1.49 -1.52
N LEU A 70 -8.01 -2.57 -1.55
CA LEU A 70 -8.09 -3.60 -2.60
C LEU A 70 -9.44 -4.31 -2.58
N TRP A 71 -9.93 -4.68 -1.42
CA TRP A 71 -11.24 -5.33 -1.27
C TRP A 71 -12.37 -4.44 -1.80
N GLN A 72 -12.40 -3.19 -1.34
CA GLN A 72 -13.44 -2.23 -1.71
C GLN A 72 -13.40 -1.89 -3.20
N SER A 73 -12.20 -1.71 -3.76
CA SER A 73 -12.02 -1.44 -5.19
C SER A 73 -12.50 -2.60 -6.06
N ALA A 74 -12.12 -3.82 -5.71
CA ALA A 74 -12.54 -5.01 -6.43
C ALA A 74 -14.06 -5.18 -6.41
N LYS A 75 -14.67 -4.90 -5.26
CA LYS A 75 -16.13 -4.91 -5.11
C LYS A 75 -16.80 -3.86 -5.99
N GLU A 76 -16.26 -2.64 -6.01
CA GLU A 76 -16.77 -1.54 -6.84
C GLU A 76 -16.68 -1.87 -8.33
N LEU A 77 -15.54 -2.44 -8.77
CA LEU A 77 -15.34 -2.82 -10.17
C LEU A 77 -16.02 -4.13 -10.55
N GLY A 78 -16.52 -4.89 -9.57
CA GLY A 78 -17.17 -6.17 -9.80
C GLY A 78 -16.24 -7.25 -10.35
N CYS A 79 -14.96 -7.21 -9.99
CA CYS A 79 -13.93 -8.10 -10.52
C CYS A 79 -13.17 -8.84 -9.43
N GLY A 80 -12.36 -9.82 -9.85
CA GLY A 80 -11.33 -10.41 -9.03
C GLY A 80 -10.02 -9.65 -9.17
N LEU A 81 -9.01 -10.07 -8.42
CA LEU A 81 -7.66 -9.53 -8.52
C LEU A 81 -6.60 -10.57 -8.15
N ARG A 82 -5.39 -10.35 -8.67
CA ARG A 82 -4.18 -11.07 -8.29
C ARG A 82 -3.12 -10.03 -7.96
N VAL A 83 -2.72 -9.97 -6.71
CA VAL A 83 -1.74 -8.99 -6.21
C VAL A 83 -0.56 -9.72 -5.60
N SER A 84 0.64 -9.36 -6.03
CA SER A 84 1.88 -9.88 -5.45
C SER A 84 2.23 -9.06 -4.19
N LEU A 85 2.24 -9.73 -3.05
CA LEU A 85 2.57 -9.10 -1.77
C LEU A 85 3.98 -8.50 -1.80
N TYR A 86 4.92 -9.21 -2.42
CA TYR A 86 6.31 -8.75 -2.48
C TYR A 86 6.53 -7.53 -3.36
N ASP A 87 5.61 -7.23 -4.26
CA ASP A 87 5.68 -6.06 -5.13
C ASP A 87 5.11 -4.79 -4.47
N ILE A 88 4.40 -4.94 -3.35
CA ILE A 88 3.89 -3.79 -2.59
C ILE A 88 5.06 -3.14 -1.87
N PRO A 89 5.40 -1.87 -2.19
CA PRO A 89 6.55 -1.21 -1.57
C PRO A 89 6.27 -0.84 -0.12
N VAL A 90 7.22 -1.18 0.74
CA VAL A 90 7.21 -0.84 2.17
C VAL A 90 8.65 -0.49 2.54
N TYR A 91 8.87 0.60 3.25
CA TYR A 91 10.22 0.90 3.74
C TYR A 91 10.69 -0.16 4.73
N GLN A 92 11.98 -0.45 4.70
CA GLN A 92 12.57 -1.46 5.60
C GLN A 92 12.36 -1.10 7.06
N ASP A 93 12.52 0.17 7.43
CA ASP A 93 12.27 0.62 8.79
C ASP A 93 10.79 0.50 9.20
N THR A 94 9.86 0.70 8.28
CA THR A 94 8.43 0.45 8.52
C THR A 94 8.19 -1.02 8.85
N ILE A 95 8.78 -1.94 8.08
CA ILE A 95 8.66 -3.39 8.32
C ILE A 95 9.21 -3.75 9.70
N GLU A 96 10.38 -3.24 10.05
CA GLU A 96 11.02 -3.55 11.33
C GLU A 96 10.25 -2.99 12.52
N ILE A 97 9.73 -1.77 12.43
CA ILE A 97 8.86 -1.18 13.46
C ILE A 97 7.60 -2.03 13.64
N CYS A 98 6.94 -2.39 12.55
CA CYS A 98 5.74 -3.21 12.60
C CYS A 98 6.01 -4.59 13.19
N ASN A 99 7.10 -5.24 12.80
CA ASN A 99 7.47 -6.56 13.33
C ASN A 99 7.76 -6.49 14.83
N THR A 100 8.45 -5.47 15.30
CA THR A 100 8.78 -5.30 16.71
C THR A 100 7.54 -5.08 17.56
N LEU A 101 6.57 -4.35 17.05
CA LEU A 101 5.36 -3.97 17.79
C LEU A 101 4.15 -4.86 17.45
N ASP A 102 4.37 -5.96 16.74
CA ASP A 102 3.33 -6.92 16.34
C ASP A 102 2.18 -6.24 15.59
N ALA A 103 2.50 -5.36 14.66
CA ALA A 103 1.56 -4.64 13.82
C ALA A 103 1.66 -5.10 12.36
N ASP A 104 0.55 -5.02 11.64
CA ASP A 104 0.45 -5.43 10.23
C ASP A 104 0.42 -4.18 9.33
N PRO A 105 1.47 -3.92 8.53
CA PRO A 105 1.49 -2.75 7.65
C PRO A 105 0.42 -2.76 6.57
N TYR A 106 -0.08 -3.94 6.18
CA TYR A 106 -1.08 -4.08 5.12
C TYR A 106 -2.49 -3.69 5.57
N THR A 107 -2.72 -3.58 6.87
CA THR A 107 -4.00 -3.13 7.45
C THR A 107 -3.93 -1.74 8.05
N MET A 108 -2.78 -1.07 7.96
CA MET A 108 -2.57 0.28 8.46
C MET A 108 -2.94 1.33 7.43
N ASP A 109 -3.49 2.45 7.90
CA ASP A 109 -3.72 3.64 7.08
C ASP A 109 -2.41 4.10 6.44
N SER A 110 -2.47 4.32 5.13
CA SER A 110 -1.35 4.83 4.33
C SER A 110 -1.73 6.19 3.74
N ASP A 111 -2.17 7.10 4.59
CA ASP A 111 -2.60 8.43 4.21
C ASP A 111 -1.56 9.11 3.29
N GLY A 112 -2.04 9.64 2.17
CA GLY A 112 -1.18 10.19 1.13
C GLY A 112 -0.79 9.21 0.02
N GLN A 113 -1.16 7.93 0.14
CA GLN A 113 -0.92 6.92 -0.89
C GLN A 113 -2.23 6.41 -1.48
N TYR A 114 -2.15 5.95 -2.73
CA TYR A 114 -3.32 5.57 -3.53
C TYR A 114 -3.09 4.24 -4.25
N ILE A 115 -4.18 3.48 -4.39
CA ILE A 115 -4.24 2.37 -5.34
C ILE A 115 -4.80 2.92 -6.65
N ILE A 116 -4.21 2.50 -7.77
CA ILE A 116 -4.59 2.97 -9.10
C ILE A 116 -4.83 1.76 -10.00
N TYR A 117 -5.96 1.76 -10.68
CA TYR A 117 -6.31 0.76 -11.70
C TYR A 117 -6.16 1.41 -13.07
N ALA A 118 -5.28 0.88 -13.89
CA ALA A 118 -4.92 1.46 -15.18
C ALA A 118 -4.87 0.44 -16.30
N GLU A 119 -5.12 0.90 -17.53
CA GLU A 119 -5.06 0.04 -18.72
C GLU A 119 -3.63 -0.38 -19.05
N ASN A 120 -2.66 0.51 -18.85
CA ASN A 120 -1.24 0.25 -19.05
C ASN A 120 -0.45 0.63 -17.79
N GLY A 121 -0.25 -0.36 -16.92
CA GLY A 121 0.37 -0.14 -15.62
C GLY A 121 1.82 0.34 -15.72
N LEU A 122 2.61 -0.19 -16.65
CA LEU A 122 4.02 0.21 -16.80
C LEU A 122 4.15 1.68 -17.19
N SER A 123 3.32 2.14 -18.14
CA SER A 123 3.28 3.53 -18.56
C SER A 123 2.86 4.44 -17.41
N THR A 124 1.84 4.04 -16.67
CA THR A 124 1.33 4.82 -15.53
C THR A 124 2.38 4.90 -14.40
N VAL A 125 3.10 3.81 -14.12
CA VAL A 125 4.21 3.84 -13.14
C VAL A 125 5.28 4.86 -13.56
N GLU A 126 5.65 4.88 -14.82
CA GLU A 126 6.65 5.85 -15.33
C GLU A 126 6.17 7.29 -15.17
N GLU A 127 4.90 7.56 -15.46
CA GLU A 127 4.31 8.89 -15.28
C GLU A 127 4.28 9.29 -13.81
N LEU A 128 3.92 8.37 -12.91
CA LEU A 128 3.94 8.61 -11.47
C LEU A 128 5.34 8.94 -10.96
N LYS A 129 6.34 8.18 -11.40
CA LYS A 129 7.73 8.43 -11.03
C LYS A 129 8.21 9.78 -11.53
N ALA A 130 7.88 10.15 -12.77
CA ALA A 130 8.21 11.45 -13.33
C ALA A 130 7.55 12.60 -12.58
N ALA A 131 6.35 12.36 -12.00
CA ALA A 131 5.63 13.36 -11.21
C ALA A 131 6.14 13.48 -9.77
N GLY A 132 7.03 12.59 -9.32
CA GLY A 132 7.60 12.63 -7.98
C GLY A 132 7.25 11.45 -7.07
N PHE A 133 6.41 10.52 -7.51
CA PHE A 133 6.10 9.29 -6.79
C PHE A 133 7.18 8.24 -7.10
N LYS A 134 8.36 8.43 -6.54
CA LYS A 134 9.56 7.64 -6.88
C LYS A 134 9.44 6.15 -6.54
N ASP A 135 8.60 5.78 -5.59
CA ASP A 135 8.39 4.40 -5.13
C ASP A 135 7.12 3.78 -5.71
N ALA A 136 6.49 4.41 -6.72
CA ALA A 136 5.34 3.85 -7.39
C ALA A 136 5.66 2.47 -7.98
N ALA A 137 4.73 1.53 -7.85
CA ALA A 137 4.97 0.15 -8.25
C ALA A 137 3.72 -0.51 -8.83
N LEU A 138 3.94 -1.36 -9.83
CA LEU A 138 2.94 -2.30 -10.34
C LEU A 138 2.87 -3.48 -9.37
N ILE A 139 1.69 -3.75 -8.81
CA ILE A 139 1.52 -4.78 -7.79
C ILE A 139 0.66 -5.96 -8.23
N GLY A 140 -0.08 -5.84 -9.31
CA GLY A 140 -0.94 -6.91 -9.79
C GLY A 140 -1.85 -6.49 -10.91
N HIS A 141 -2.92 -7.25 -11.07
CA HIS A 141 -3.92 -6.98 -12.11
C HIS A 141 -5.30 -7.49 -11.69
N THR A 142 -6.33 -6.95 -12.30
CA THR A 142 -7.70 -7.46 -12.13
C THR A 142 -7.89 -8.73 -12.94
N THR A 143 -8.85 -9.55 -12.51
CA THR A 143 -9.24 -10.78 -13.20
C THR A 143 -10.73 -10.77 -13.49
N GLN A 144 -11.16 -11.56 -14.48
CA GLN A 144 -12.58 -11.70 -14.79
C GLN A 144 -13.33 -12.65 -13.87
N ASP A 145 -12.61 -13.58 -13.23
CA ASP A 145 -13.16 -14.34 -12.14
C ASP A 145 -13.36 -13.42 -10.93
N LYS A 146 -14.14 -13.85 -9.95
CA LYS A 146 -14.39 -13.00 -8.78
C LYS A 146 -13.48 -13.33 -7.60
N LYS A 147 -12.38 -14.02 -7.85
CA LYS A 147 -11.41 -14.38 -6.83
C LYS A 147 -10.50 -13.21 -6.53
N ARG A 148 -10.35 -12.87 -5.27
CA ARG A 148 -9.46 -11.80 -4.78
C ARG A 148 -8.28 -12.45 -4.08
N LEU A 149 -7.17 -12.60 -4.82
CA LEU A 149 -6.03 -13.39 -4.40
C LEU A 149 -4.82 -12.49 -4.10
N ILE A 150 -4.18 -12.78 -2.98
CA ILE A 150 -2.87 -12.24 -2.62
C ILE A 150 -1.86 -13.38 -2.79
N ILE A 151 -0.78 -13.07 -3.49
CA ILE A 151 0.25 -14.05 -3.85
C ILE A 151 1.56 -13.65 -3.19
N TYR A 152 2.20 -14.58 -2.50
CA TYR A 152 3.54 -14.40 -1.96
C TYR A 152 4.34 -15.69 -2.18
N GLY A 153 5.33 -15.59 -3.09
CA GLY A 153 6.06 -16.76 -3.56
C GLY A 153 5.15 -17.72 -4.29
N GLU A 154 5.12 -18.97 -3.85
CA GLU A 154 4.25 -20.02 -4.39
C GLU A 154 2.91 -20.13 -3.66
N VAL A 155 2.69 -19.30 -2.64
CA VAL A 155 1.49 -19.33 -1.81
C VAL A 155 0.45 -18.37 -2.37
N GLU A 156 -0.78 -18.86 -2.53
CA GLU A 156 -1.94 -18.06 -2.87
C GLU A 156 -2.92 -18.09 -1.69
N ARG A 157 -3.44 -16.94 -1.32
CA ARG A 157 -4.50 -16.86 -0.31
C ARG A 157 -5.56 -15.86 -0.74
N PHE A 158 -6.77 -16.03 -0.23
CA PHE A 158 -7.82 -15.04 -0.45
C PHE A 158 -7.56 -13.79 0.39
N LEU A 159 -7.82 -12.64 -0.23
CA LEU A 159 -7.83 -11.38 0.49
C LEU A 159 -8.92 -11.40 1.56
N THR A 160 -8.55 -11.10 2.79
CA THR A 160 -9.50 -11.06 3.92
C THR A 160 -10.41 -9.83 3.80
N PRO A 161 -11.73 -9.99 3.96
CA PRO A 161 -12.62 -8.83 4.03
C PRO A 161 -12.20 -7.88 5.16
N PRO A 162 -12.36 -6.56 4.98
CA PRO A 162 -12.07 -5.61 6.04
C PRO A 162 -12.98 -5.89 7.25
N GLU A 163 -12.39 -5.75 8.44
CA GLU A 163 -13.19 -5.89 9.67
C GLU A 163 -14.27 -4.81 9.67
N ARG A 164 -15.49 -5.23 10.02
CA ARG A 164 -16.57 -4.27 10.20
C ARG A 164 -16.27 -3.50 11.47
N VAL A 165 -16.10 -2.19 11.32
CA VAL A 165 -16.09 -1.31 12.48
C VAL A 165 -17.49 -1.42 13.10
N GLN A 166 -17.58 -2.03 14.28
CA GLN A 166 -18.82 -2.01 15.02
C GLN A 166 -19.06 -0.58 15.51
N ALA A 167 -20.05 0.03 14.94
CA ALA A 167 -20.48 1.34 15.39
C ALA A 167 -21.16 1.22 16.76
#